data_9428d1d75dae79ee1e5a5ab783a33ed9
#
_entry.id   9428d1d75dae79ee1e5a5ab783a33ed9
#
_cell.length_a   1.000
_cell.length_b   1.000
_cell.length_c   1.000
_cell.angle_alpha   90.00
_cell.angle_beta   90.00
_cell.angle_gamma   90.00
#
_symmetry.space_group_name_H-M   'P 1'
#
loop_
_entity.id
_entity.type
_entity.pdbx_description
1 polymer ?
#
loop_
_entity_poly.entity_id
_entity_poly.type
_entity_poly.pdbx_seq_one_letter_code
_entity_poly.pdbx_strand_id
1 'polypeptide(L)'
;MKAAGGLVDRDGGLRATSLDALARLNPVVPGGAHTAGTSSQISDGAAAVLLADADRARALGLRPRAKIVAQCLIGAEPYYHLDGPGAATERVLAASGMTLADIDLFEVNEAFASIVLSWLAVHRADPDRVNVNGGAIALGHPVGSTGARLLTSALHELERRDASTALITMCAGGAMATATIIERL
;
A
#
# COMPACT_ATOMS: atom_id res chain seq x y z
N MET A 1 -7.73 22.44 7.74
CA MET A 1 -8.31 21.86 9.00
C MET A 1 -7.87 22.72 10.18
N LYS A 2 -8.75 23.03 11.13
CA LYS A 2 -8.35 23.72 12.37
C LYS A 2 -7.91 22.70 13.41
N ALA A 3 -6.71 22.89 13.96
CA ALA A 3 -6.17 22.09 15.05
C ALA A 3 -5.85 22.98 16.27
N ALA A 4 -5.48 22.41 17.41
CA ALA A 4 -5.17 23.17 18.63
C ALA A 4 -4.05 24.21 18.45
N GLY A 5 -3.17 24.05 17.47
CA GLY A 5 -2.08 24.99 17.14
C GLY A 5 -2.39 25.97 15.99
N GLY A 6 -3.64 26.00 15.47
CA GLY A 6 -4.02 26.87 14.38
C GLY A 6 -4.50 26.16 13.13
N LEU A 7 -4.40 26.84 11.97
CA LEU A 7 -4.77 26.27 10.68
C LEU A 7 -3.67 25.35 10.16
N VAL A 8 -4.02 24.10 9.85
CA VAL A 8 -3.14 23.15 9.13
C VAL A 8 -3.54 23.19 7.65
N ASP A 9 -2.68 23.76 6.81
CA ASP A 9 -2.87 23.98 5.37
C ASP A 9 -1.74 23.37 4.52
N ARG A 10 -0.77 22.73 5.17
CA ARG A 10 0.35 22.05 4.51
C ARG A 10 0.56 20.66 5.07
N ASP A 11 1.07 19.76 4.23
CA ASP A 11 1.57 18.46 4.66
C ASP A 11 2.89 18.66 5.43
N GLY A 12 2.87 18.33 6.73
CA GLY A 12 4.03 18.46 7.60
C GLY A 12 5.10 17.38 7.40
N GLY A 13 4.78 16.34 6.63
CA GLY A 13 5.69 15.22 6.35
C GLY A 13 6.67 15.47 5.21
N LEU A 14 6.36 16.39 4.31
CA LEU A 14 7.19 16.67 3.13
C LEU A 14 8.46 17.43 3.52
N ARG A 15 9.59 17.00 2.93
CA ARG A 15 10.90 17.64 3.13
C ARG A 15 11.80 17.45 1.92
N ALA A 16 12.73 18.37 1.71
CA ALA A 16 13.80 18.20 0.74
C ALA A 16 14.70 17.03 1.20
N THR A 17 14.95 16.08 0.29
CA THR A 17 15.70 14.87 0.58
C THR A 17 16.78 14.66 -0.48
N SER A 18 17.93 14.12 -0.06
CA SER A 18 19.01 13.68 -0.96
C SER A 18 19.59 12.38 -0.44
N LEU A 19 20.26 11.62 -1.30
CA LEU A 19 20.95 10.40 -0.90
C LEU A 19 21.99 10.66 0.20
N ASP A 20 22.72 11.79 0.11
CA ASP A 20 23.69 12.18 1.12
C ASP A 20 23.02 12.51 2.47
N ALA A 21 21.84 13.11 2.46
CA ALA A 21 21.08 13.35 3.68
C ALA A 21 20.59 12.04 4.31
N LEU A 22 20.07 11.13 3.50
CA LEU A 22 19.62 9.81 3.96
C LEU A 22 20.77 8.96 4.52
N ALA A 23 21.94 9.00 3.89
CA ALA A 23 23.12 8.25 4.34
C ALA A 23 23.65 8.70 5.72
N ARG A 24 23.32 9.90 6.16
CA ARG A 24 23.71 10.44 7.48
C ARG A 24 22.71 10.16 8.60
N LEU A 25 21.58 9.52 8.30
CA LEU A 25 20.57 9.22 9.31
C LEU A 25 21.05 8.10 10.25
N ASN A 26 20.83 8.31 11.53
CA ASN A 26 21.08 7.28 12.52
C ASN A 26 20.00 6.21 12.49
N PRO A 27 20.34 4.95 12.83
CA PRO A 27 19.36 3.91 13.04
C PRO A 27 18.34 4.29 14.12
N VAL A 28 17.06 3.95 13.90
CA VAL A 28 15.98 4.18 14.88
C VAL A 28 16.12 3.32 16.14
N VAL A 29 16.88 2.23 16.03
CA VAL A 29 17.25 1.36 17.17
C VAL A 29 18.78 1.17 17.12
N PRO A 30 19.50 1.30 18.24
CA PRO A 30 20.95 1.08 18.27
C PRO A 30 21.33 -0.28 17.66
N GLY A 31 22.27 -0.27 16.71
CA GLY A 31 22.70 -1.46 15.97
C GLY A 31 21.71 -1.98 14.91
N GLY A 32 20.58 -1.33 14.73
CA GLY A 32 19.60 -1.66 13.70
C GLY A 32 19.96 -1.11 12.32
N ALA A 33 19.29 -1.62 11.28
CA ALA A 33 19.48 -1.16 9.89
C ALA A 33 18.47 -0.08 9.47
N HIS A 34 17.30 0.01 10.12
CA HIS A 34 16.28 0.98 9.76
C HIS A 34 16.57 2.37 10.31
N THR A 35 16.42 3.36 9.44
CA THR A 35 16.52 4.80 9.78
C THR A 35 15.18 5.47 9.54
N ALA A 36 15.04 6.74 9.88
CA ALA A 36 13.86 7.53 9.52
C ALA A 36 13.65 7.61 8.01
N GLY A 37 14.69 7.44 7.18
CA GLY A 37 14.59 7.40 5.71
C GLY A 37 14.16 6.06 5.14
N THR A 38 14.09 5.01 5.95
CA THR A 38 13.67 3.65 5.55
C THR A 38 12.47 3.15 6.36
N SER A 39 11.83 4.05 7.10
CA SER A 39 10.66 3.77 7.93
C SER A 39 9.53 4.73 7.57
N SER A 40 8.31 4.23 7.53
CA SER A 40 7.14 5.10 7.35
C SER A 40 6.99 6.03 8.54
N GLN A 41 6.60 7.27 8.28
CA GLN A 41 6.33 8.21 9.36
C GLN A 41 4.91 8.03 9.90
N ILE A 42 4.74 8.21 11.20
CA ILE A 42 3.44 8.31 11.85
C ILE A 42 2.78 9.60 11.33
N SER A 43 1.58 9.47 10.78
CA SER A 43 0.89 10.58 10.12
C SER A 43 -0.60 10.56 10.45
N ASP A 44 -1.21 11.73 10.38
CA ASP A 44 -2.66 11.86 10.33
C ASP A 44 -3.13 11.72 8.88
N GLY A 45 -4.27 11.10 8.67
CA GLY A 45 -4.84 10.95 7.34
C GLY A 45 -6.22 10.30 7.37
N ALA A 46 -6.97 10.55 6.31
CA ALA A 46 -8.28 9.93 6.09
C ALA A 46 -8.43 9.53 4.63
N ALA A 47 -9.08 8.40 4.40
CA ALA A 47 -9.47 7.94 3.07
C ALA A 47 -10.80 7.21 3.17
N ALA A 48 -11.60 7.27 2.10
CA ALA A 48 -12.88 6.58 2.03
C ALA A 48 -13.06 5.90 0.68
N VAL A 49 -13.57 4.68 0.71
CA VAL A 49 -13.95 3.91 -0.47
C VAL A 49 -15.41 3.48 -0.28
N LEU A 50 -16.25 3.79 -1.27
CA LEU A 50 -17.62 3.30 -1.29
C LEU A 50 -17.66 1.92 -1.94
N LEU A 51 -18.07 0.92 -1.15
CA LEU A 51 -18.30 -0.45 -1.62
C LEU A 51 -19.79 -0.70 -1.72
N ALA A 52 -20.22 -1.35 -2.79
CA ALA A 52 -21.60 -1.74 -3.00
C ALA A 52 -21.67 -3.07 -3.76
N ASP A 53 -22.73 -3.81 -3.53
CA ASP A 53 -23.14 -4.90 -4.41
C ASP A 53 -23.43 -4.36 -5.82
N ALA A 54 -23.08 -5.14 -6.84
CA ALA A 54 -23.18 -4.69 -8.24
C ALA A 54 -24.63 -4.40 -8.67
N ASP A 55 -25.60 -5.20 -8.21
CA ASP A 55 -27.01 -4.99 -8.54
C ASP A 55 -27.55 -3.76 -7.81
N ARG A 56 -27.13 -3.58 -6.56
CA ARG A 56 -27.49 -2.40 -5.77
C ARG A 56 -26.92 -1.11 -6.35
N ALA A 57 -25.67 -1.15 -6.79
CA ALA A 57 -25.02 -0.01 -7.45
C ALA A 57 -25.80 0.41 -8.71
N ARG A 58 -26.16 -0.56 -9.56
CA ARG A 58 -26.97 -0.32 -10.75
C ARG A 58 -28.35 0.26 -10.43
N ALA A 59 -29.04 -0.33 -9.44
CA ALA A 59 -30.36 0.15 -9.00
C ALA A 59 -30.35 1.57 -8.47
N LEU A 60 -29.22 2.03 -7.91
CA LEU A 60 -29.02 3.39 -7.42
C LEU A 60 -28.46 4.36 -8.48
N GLY A 61 -28.26 3.91 -9.72
CA GLY A 61 -27.66 4.73 -10.79
C GLY A 61 -26.19 5.07 -10.54
N LEU A 62 -25.50 4.34 -9.64
CA LEU A 62 -24.07 4.53 -9.38
C LEU A 62 -23.25 3.93 -10.54
N ARG A 63 -22.13 4.57 -10.85
CA ARG A 63 -21.16 4.06 -11.83
C ARG A 63 -20.00 3.40 -11.07
N PRO A 64 -19.93 2.06 -11.01
CA PRO A 64 -18.77 1.40 -10.46
C PRO A 64 -17.52 1.73 -11.28
N ARG A 65 -16.39 1.99 -10.60
CA ARG A 65 -15.11 2.30 -11.24
C ARG A 65 -14.20 1.08 -11.28
N ALA A 66 -14.35 0.19 -10.30
CA ALA A 66 -13.62 -1.07 -10.23
C ALA A 66 -14.47 -2.14 -9.55
N LYS A 67 -14.07 -3.39 -9.71
CA LYS A 67 -14.56 -4.52 -8.92
C LYS A 67 -13.43 -5.14 -8.10
N ILE A 68 -13.75 -5.71 -6.96
CA ILE A 68 -12.83 -6.57 -6.20
C ILE A 68 -12.88 -7.95 -6.85
N VAL A 69 -11.72 -8.40 -7.38
CA VAL A 69 -11.59 -9.73 -8.01
C VAL A 69 -11.40 -10.81 -6.94
N ALA A 70 -10.49 -10.56 -6.02
CA ALA A 70 -10.20 -11.45 -4.90
C ALA A 70 -9.61 -10.66 -3.73
N GLN A 71 -9.74 -11.23 -2.53
CA GLN A 71 -9.12 -10.70 -1.33
C GLN A 71 -8.78 -11.81 -0.35
N CYS A 72 -7.78 -11.57 0.50
CA CYS A 72 -7.44 -12.47 1.58
C CYS A 72 -6.92 -11.72 2.80
N LEU A 73 -7.08 -12.38 3.95
CA LEU A 73 -6.40 -12.07 5.21
C LEU A 73 -5.70 -13.36 5.63
N ILE A 74 -4.42 -13.26 5.96
CA ILE A 74 -3.61 -14.41 6.38
C ILE A 74 -2.88 -14.14 7.68
N GLY A 75 -2.56 -15.21 8.43
CA GLY A 75 -1.48 -15.21 9.39
C GLY A 75 -0.14 -15.40 8.67
N ALA A 76 0.90 -14.77 9.17
CA ALA A 76 2.26 -14.84 8.65
C ALA A 76 3.22 -15.43 9.70
N GLU A 77 4.48 -15.54 9.36
CA GLU A 77 5.53 -16.06 10.23
C GLU A 77 5.78 -15.09 11.40
N PRO A 78 5.64 -15.52 12.67
CA PRO A 78 5.71 -14.61 13.82
C PRO A 78 7.08 -13.98 14.06
N TYR A 79 8.17 -14.65 13.68
CA TYR A 79 9.53 -14.14 13.91
C TYR A 79 9.82 -12.87 13.10
N TYR A 80 9.54 -12.88 11.80
CA TYR A 80 9.71 -11.72 10.94
C TYR A 80 8.57 -10.72 11.07
N HIS A 81 7.43 -11.15 11.59
CA HIS A 81 6.29 -10.38 12.00
C HIS A 81 5.57 -9.59 10.88
N LEU A 82 6.30 -8.92 9.99
CA LEU A 82 5.74 -8.02 8.96
C LEU A 82 6.02 -8.46 7.51
N ASP A 83 6.56 -9.63 7.26
CA ASP A 83 6.86 -10.13 5.91
C ASP A 83 5.66 -10.82 5.21
N GLY A 84 4.53 -10.88 5.88
CA GLY A 84 3.30 -11.48 5.37
C GLY A 84 2.81 -11.04 3.98
N PRO A 85 3.10 -9.82 3.47
CA PRO A 85 2.71 -9.41 2.12
C PRO A 85 3.13 -10.37 1.01
N GLY A 86 4.28 -11.06 1.15
CA GLY A 86 4.71 -12.10 0.20
C GLY A 86 3.70 -13.24 0.11
N ALA A 87 3.42 -13.89 1.23
CA ALA A 87 2.47 -15.00 1.30
C ALA A 87 1.02 -14.57 1.00
N ALA A 88 0.62 -13.34 1.38
CA ALA A 88 -0.70 -12.80 1.04
C ALA A 88 -0.87 -12.63 -0.48
N THR A 89 0.18 -12.18 -1.17
CA THR A 89 0.20 -12.07 -2.62
C THR A 89 0.00 -13.42 -3.30
N GLU A 90 0.74 -14.45 -2.88
CA GLU A 90 0.57 -15.82 -3.40
C GLU A 90 -0.87 -16.32 -3.17
N ARG A 91 -1.40 -16.08 -1.97
CA ARG A 91 -2.74 -16.53 -1.61
C ARG A 91 -3.83 -15.86 -2.44
N VAL A 92 -3.76 -14.56 -2.68
CA VAL A 92 -4.77 -13.82 -3.44
C VAL A 92 -4.69 -14.14 -4.94
N LEU A 93 -3.48 -14.33 -5.49
CA LEU A 93 -3.28 -14.78 -6.87
C LEU A 93 -3.86 -16.19 -7.07
N ALA A 94 -3.59 -17.14 -6.17
CA ALA A 94 -4.19 -18.46 -6.22
C ALA A 94 -5.73 -18.41 -6.13
N ALA A 95 -6.30 -17.53 -5.30
CA ALA A 95 -7.74 -17.39 -5.15
C ALA A 95 -8.42 -16.79 -6.39
N SER A 96 -7.73 -15.90 -7.11
CA SER A 96 -8.25 -15.28 -8.34
C SER A 96 -7.98 -16.10 -9.60
N GLY A 97 -7.08 -17.07 -9.55
CA GLY A 97 -6.58 -17.78 -10.73
C GLY A 97 -5.65 -16.93 -11.61
N MET A 98 -5.19 -15.78 -11.12
CA MET A 98 -4.28 -14.86 -11.81
C MET A 98 -2.83 -15.17 -11.45
N THR A 99 -1.93 -14.65 -12.29
CA THR A 99 -0.48 -14.64 -12.06
C THR A 99 0.02 -13.20 -11.86
N LEU A 100 1.28 -13.02 -11.45
CA LEU A 100 1.89 -11.68 -11.37
C LEU A 100 1.93 -10.96 -12.73
N ALA A 101 1.98 -11.71 -13.83
CA ALA A 101 1.99 -11.14 -15.19
C ALA A 101 0.65 -10.47 -15.54
N ASP A 102 -0.44 -10.93 -14.94
CA ASP A 102 -1.80 -10.41 -15.16
C ASP A 102 -2.09 -9.13 -14.35
N ILE A 103 -1.15 -8.69 -13.50
CA ILE A 103 -1.30 -7.50 -12.66
C ILE A 103 -0.51 -6.34 -13.24
N ASP A 104 -1.16 -5.23 -13.52
CA ASP A 104 -0.53 -4.03 -14.09
C ASP A 104 0.23 -3.21 -13.06
N LEU A 105 -0.31 -3.09 -11.84
CA LEU A 105 0.24 -2.26 -10.76
C LEU A 105 0.24 -2.98 -9.42
N PHE A 106 1.24 -2.68 -8.59
CA PHE A 106 1.35 -3.20 -7.23
C PHE A 106 1.45 -2.04 -6.24
N GLU A 107 0.56 -2.04 -5.25
CA GLU A 107 0.64 -1.19 -4.06
C GLU A 107 1.02 -2.06 -2.87
N VAL A 108 2.30 -2.02 -2.51
CA VAL A 108 2.86 -2.76 -1.37
C VAL A 108 3.13 -1.76 -0.26
N ASN A 109 2.42 -1.85 0.86
CA ASN A 109 2.57 -0.85 1.92
C ASN A 109 3.99 -0.83 2.50
N GLU A 110 4.59 0.36 2.52
CA GLU A 110 5.94 0.61 3.00
C GLU A 110 5.95 0.91 4.51
N ALA A 111 5.54 -0.06 5.35
CA ALA A 111 5.75 0.12 6.79
C ALA A 111 7.24 0.38 7.09
N PHE A 112 8.09 -0.39 6.43
CA PHE A 112 9.55 -0.25 6.36
C PHE A 112 10.02 -0.61 4.95
N ALA A 113 11.14 -0.07 4.51
CA ALA A 113 11.73 -0.40 3.20
C ALA A 113 11.99 -1.90 3.05
N SER A 114 12.37 -2.60 4.13
CA SER A 114 12.61 -4.05 4.13
C SER A 114 11.39 -4.85 3.67
N ILE A 115 10.17 -4.39 3.93
CA ILE A 115 8.94 -5.09 3.54
C ILE A 115 8.82 -5.14 2.01
N VAL A 116 8.97 -3.99 1.35
CA VAL A 116 8.90 -3.91 -0.12
C VAL A 116 10.08 -4.62 -0.77
N LEU A 117 11.28 -4.46 -0.22
CA LEU A 117 12.48 -5.15 -0.73
C LEU A 117 12.37 -6.66 -0.61
N SER A 118 11.84 -7.18 0.52
CA SER A 118 11.56 -8.61 0.70
C SER A 118 10.53 -9.09 -0.31
N TRP A 119 9.43 -8.36 -0.46
CA TRP A 119 8.38 -8.67 -1.42
C TRP A 119 8.91 -8.73 -2.86
N LEU A 120 9.71 -7.73 -3.27
CA LEU A 120 10.37 -7.69 -4.58
C LEU A 120 11.32 -8.88 -4.78
N ALA A 121 12.10 -9.23 -3.76
CA ALA A 121 13.02 -10.36 -3.82
C ALA A 121 12.30 -11.71 -3.99
N VAL A 122 11.17 -11.89 -3.31
CA VAL A 122 10.34 -13.10 -3.40
C VAL A 122 9.66 -13.21 -4.77
N HIS A 123 8.99 -12.15 -5.20
CA HIS A 123 8.15 -12.19 -6.39
C HIS A 123 8.87 -11.82 -7.68
N ARG A 124 10.05 -11.21 -7.60
CA ARG A 124 10.82 -10.72 -8.76
C ARG A 124 9.98 -9.84 -9.69
N ALA A 125 9.06 -9.08 -9.10
CA ALA A 125 8.24 -8.15 -9.84
C ALA A 125 9.08 -6.99 -10.37
N ASP A 126 8.61 -6.37 -11.45
CA ASP A 126 9.20 -5.17 -12.00
C ASP A 126 9.04 -4.00 -11.03
N PRO A 127 10.13 -3.41 -10.50
CA PRO A 127 10.06 -2.29 -9.57
C PRO A 127 9.32 -1.07 -10.12
N ASP A 128 9.33 -0.86 -11.45
CA ASP A 128 8.66 0.26 -12.10
C ASP A 128 7.13 0.14 -12.08
N ARG A 129 6.61 -1.01 -11.61
CA ARG A 129 5.18 -1.27 -11.42
C ARG A 129 4.76 -1.24 -9.94
N VAL A 130 5.69 -1.01 -9.01
CA VAL A 130 5.47 -1.05 -7.56
C VAL A 130 5.48 0.35 -6.97
N ASN A 131 4.43 0.72 -6.25
CA ASN A 131 4.30 2.01 -5.55
C ASN A 131 4.65 3.20 -6.45
N VAL A 132 4.13 3.19 -7.66
CA VAL A 132 4.53 4.09 -8.77
C VAL A 132 4.32 5.58 -8.48
N ASN A 133 3.52 5.91 -7.48
CA ASN A 133 3.28 7.29 -7.01
C ASN A 133 3.94 7.54 -5.63
N GLY A 134 4.90 6.71 -5.24
CA GLY A 134 5.51 6.71 -3.91
C GLY A 134 4.68 5.94 -2.90
N GLY A 135 5.30 5.59 -1.78
CA GLY A 135 4.72 4.79 -0.71
C GLY A 135 4.74 5.49 0.64
N ALA A 136 4.46 4.74 1.69
CA ALA A 136 4.28 5.27 3.04
C ALA A 136 5.54 5.93 3.63
N ILE A 137 6.74 5.59 3.16
CA ILE A 137 7.97 6.24 3.59
C ILE A 137 7.98 7.72 3.18
N ALA A 138 7.52 8.01 1.96
CA ALA A 138 7.44 9.37 1.43
C ALA A 138 6.16 10.10 1.83
N LEU A 139 5.02 9.39 1.81
CA LEU A 139 3.67 9.97 1.94
C LEU A 139 3.12 9.92 3.36
N GLY A 140 3.70 9.11 4.25
CA GLY A 140 3.18 8.82 5.58
C GLY A 140 2.30 7.58 5.64
N HIS A 141 2.12 7.07 6.86
CA HIS A 141 1.36 5.85 7.14
C HIS A 141 0.32 6.08 8.24
N PRO A 142 -0.78 6.78 7.94
CA PRO A 142 -1.91 6.86 8.87
C PRO A 142 -2.58 5.48 8.90
N VAL A 143 -2.23 4.65 9.89
CA VAL A 143 -2.50 3.21 9.95
C VAL A 143 -3.96 2.87 9.65
N GLY A 144 -4.91 3.63 10.21
CA GLY A 144 -6.34 3.38 10.04
C GLY A 144 -6.89 3.69 8.64
N SER A 145 -6.21 4.54 7.85
CA SER A 145 -6.68 4.94 6.52
C SER A 145 -5.84 4.38 5.37
N THR A 146 -4.67 3.80 5.65
CA THR A 146 -3.72 3.38 4.63
C THR A 146 -4.31 2.38 3.64
N GLY A 147 -5.09 1.39 4.09
CA GLY A 147 -5.71 0.42 3.17
C GLY A 147 -6.65 1.09 2.14
N ALA A 148 -7.52 1.99 2.61
CA ALA A 148 -8.39 2.75 1.71
C ALA A 148 -7.60 3.71 0.80
N ARG A 149 -6.51 4.31 1.30
CA ARG A 149 -5.62 5.16 0.51
C ARG A 149 -4.93 4.36 -0.61
N LEU A 150 -4.40 3.16 -0.32
CA LEU A 150 -3.77 2.30 -1.32
C LEU A 150 -4.76 1.91 -2.43
N LEU A 151 -5.98 1.49 -2.07
CA LEU A 151 -7.05 1.22 -3.04
C LEU A 151 -7.37 2.43 -3.91
N THR A 152 -7.48 3.61 -3.30
CA THR A 152 -7.76 4.86 -4.00
C THR A 152 -6.61 5.22 -4.95
N SER A 153 -5.36 5.13 -4.49
CA SER A 153 -4.18 5.40 -5.32
C SER A 153 -4.11 4.46 -6.52
N ALA A 154 -4.26 3.15 -6.27
CA ALA A 154 -4.24 2.13 -7.33
C ALA A 154 -5.33 2.40 -8.38
N LEU A 155 -6.58 2.64 -7.96
CA LEU A 155 -7.68 2.89 -8.88
C LEU A 155 -7.44 4.13 -9.77
N HIS A 156 -7.02 5.25 -9.17
CA HIS A 156 -6.73 6.46 -9.94
C HIS A 156 -5.55 6.27 -10.91
N GLU A 157 -4.56 5.49 -10.51
CA GLU A 157 -3.41 5.21 -11.37
C GLU A 157 -3.77 4.26 -12.52
N LEU A 158 -4.62 3.25 -12.28
CA LEU A 158 -5.18 2.42 -13.34
C LEU A 158 -5.94 3.26 -14.38
N GLU A 159 -6.77 4.20 -13.93
CA GLU A 159 -7.49 5.11 -14.82
C GLU A 159 -6.54 6.02 -15.62
N ARG A 160 -5.52 6.58 -14.95
CA ARG A 160 -4.55 7.48 -15.57
C ARG A 160 -3.70 6.81 -16.65
N ARG A 161 -3.37 5.53 -16.46
CA ARG A 161 -2.55 4.74 -17.39
C ARG A 161 -3.35 3.95 -18.42
N ASP A 162 -4.68 3.98 -18.34
CA ASP A 162 -5.56 3.07 -19.07
C ASP A 162 -5.20 1.59 -18.85
N ALA A 163 -4.77 1.27 -17.63
CA ALA A 163 -4.46 -0.06 -17.15
C ALA A 163 -5.67 -0.71 -16.49
N SER A 164 -5.64 -2.02 -16.24
CA SER A 164 -6.80 -2.80 -15.85
C SER A 164 -6.74 -3.32 -14.42
N THR A 165 -5.61 -3.83 -13.96
CA THR A 165 -5.52 -4.62 -12.73
C THR A 165 -4.49 -4.08 -11.75
N ALA A 166 -4.85 -4.09 -10.47
CA ALA A 166 -3.89 -3.78 -9.40
C ALA A 166 -4.00 -4.77 -8.24
N LEU A 167 -2.86 -5.13 -7.67
CA LEU A 167 -2.75 -5.90 -6.44
C LEU A 167 -2.27 -4.97 -5.32
N ILE A 168 -3.03 -4.94 -4.25
CA ILE A 168 -2.76 -4.14 -3.06
C ILE A 168 -2.46 -5.10 -1.91
N THR A 169 -1.32 -4.95 -1.23
CA THR A 169 -0.97 -5.79 -0.07
C THR A 169 -0.39 -4.96 1.06
N MET A 170 -0.68 -5.39 2.27
CA MET A 170 -0.27 -4.68 3.47
C MET A 170 -0.01 -5.66 4.61
N CYS A 171 1.11 -5.49 5.32
CA CYS A 171 1.36 -6.15 6.59
C CYS A 171 0.52 -5.54 7.71
N ALA A 172 0.23 -6.31 8.73
CA ALA A 172 -0.44 -5.87 9.93
C ALA A 172 0.23 -6.42 11.18
N GLY A 173 0.19 -5.65 12.27
CA GLY A 173 0.67 -6.10 13.57
C GLY A 173 0.00 -7.39 14.00
N GLY A 174 0.74 -8.26 14.72
CA GLY A 174 0.27 -9.60 15.09
C GLY A 174 0.59 -10.67 14.03
N ALA A 175 1.63 -10.45 13.23
CA ALA A 175 2.05 -11.37 12.15
C ALA A 175 0.90 -11.68 11.18
N MET A 176 0.26 -10.67 10.66
CA MET A 176 -0.84 -10.78 9.69
C MET A 176 -0.55 -9.98 8.44
N ALA A 177 -1.22 -10.34 7.35
CA ALA A 177 -1.22 -9.54 6.12
C ALA A 177 -2.53 -9.68 5.36
N THR A 178 -2.84 -8.63 4.57
CA THR A 178 -3.96 -8.63 3.63
C THR A 178 -3.45 -8.49 2.21
N ALA A 179 -4.19 -9.06 1.26
CA ALA A 179 -4.03 -8.73 -0.15
C ALA A 179 -5.39 -8.64 -0.84
N THR A 180 -5.49 -7.71 -1.80
CA THR A 180 -6.71 -7.47 -2.59
C THR A 180 -6.30 -7.24 -4.03
N ILE A 181 -7.01 -7.88 -4.97
CA ILE A 181 -6.90 -7.57 -6.40
C ILE A 181 -8.16 -6.81 -6.80
N ILE A 182 -7.96 -5.68 -7.46
CA ILE A 182 -9.03 -4.91 -8.10
C ILE A 182 -8.85 -4.91 -9.61
N GLU A 183 -9.96 -4.85 -10.33
CA GLU A 183 -10.00 -4.66 -11.78
C GLU A 183 -10.86 -3.44 -12.09
N ARG A 184 -10.29 -2.50 -12.85
CA ARG A 184 -10.98 -1.31 -13.35
C ARG A 184 -12.08 -1.72 -14.33
N LEU A 185 -13.23 -1.04 -14.31
CA LEU A 185 -14.39 -1.26 -15.16
C LEU A 185 -14.50 -0.21 -16.26
#